data_28d7a1027e38a3a9e7430adb240d64cc
#
_entry.id   28d7a1027e38a3a9e7430adb240d64cc
#
_cell.length_a   1.000
_cell.length_b   1.000
_cell.length_c   1.000
_cell.angle_alpha   90.00
_cell.angle_beta   90.00
_cell.angle_gamma   90.00
#
_symmetry.space_group_name_H-M   'P 1'
#
loop_
_entity.id
_entity.type
_entity.pdbx_description
1 polymer ?
#
loop_
_entity_poly.entity_id
_entity_poly.type
_entity_poly.pdbx_seq_one_letter_code
_entity_poly.pdbx_strand_id
1 'polypeptide(L)'
;MNGQPMMFAHGFGCDQNMWRHVVPFFADEYRIVLFDLVGAGDSDHGAYSRAKYASLRGYADDVLEICRELELDDVIFVGHSVSAMIGVLAAVEEPKRFAKLVLVGPSPRYINEGDYVGGFTREDIEELLESLESNYLGWSAAMAPVIVGVEQPDELKEELTNSFCRTDPGIAKHFARVTFLSDNRADLADVVTPALVLQCSDDVIAPDAVGEYVHRQIRGSELVRMDATGHCPNLSAPEETVAAIRSFL
;
A
#
# COMPACT_ATOMS: atom_id res chain seq x y z
N MET A 1 9.12 24.08 -6.27
CA MET A 1 10.35 23.29 -6.48
C MET A 1 10.17 22.51 -7.79
N ASN A 2 11.10 22.66 -8.75
CA ASN A 2 10.99 22.04 -10.08
C ASN A 2 11.75 20.69 -10.09
N GLY A 3 11.36 19.75 -9.24
CA GLY A 3 11.88 18.38 -9.26
C GLY A 3 10.86 17.42 -9.85
N GLN A 4 11.31 16.24 -10.30
CA GLN A 4 10.42 15.17 -10.72
C GLN A 4 9.47 14.79 -9.56
N PRO A 5 8.16 14.66 -9.79
CA PRO A 5 7.23 14.31 -8.72
C PRO A 5 7.48 12.91 -8.18
N MET A 6 7.51 12.80 -6.84
CA MET A 6 7.56 11.52 -6.14
C MET A 6 6.41 11.48 -5.14
N MET A 7 5.42 10.63 -5.44
CA MET A 7 4.17 10.54 -4.70
C MET A 7 4.17 9.29 -3.81
N PHE A 8 3.82 9.47 -2.53
CA PHE A 8 3.79 8.38 -1.56
C PHE A 8 2.36 8.14 -1.07
N ALA A 9 1.91 6.91 -1.20
CA ALA A 9 0.57 6.46 -0.79
C ALA A 9 0.67 5.39 0.30
N HIS A 10 -0.04 5.60 1.39
CA HIS A 10 -0.01 4.75 2.59
C HIS A 10 -0.90 3.51 2.46
N GLY A 11 -0.71 2.53 3.37
CA GLY A 11 -1.47 1.30 3.46
C GLY A 11 -2.80 1.44 4.25
N PHE A 12 -3.54 0.34 4.33
CA PHE A 12 -4.76 0.24 5.14
C PHE A 12 -4.49 0.61 6.60
N GLY A 13 -5.36 1.42 7.19
CA GLY A 13 -5.28 1.86 8.58
C GLY A 13 -4.14 2.82 8.90
N CYS A 14 -3.40 3.26 7.90
CA CYS A 14 -2.30 4.23 8.04
C CYS A 14 -2.73 5.63 7.57
N ASP A 15 -1.78 6.55 7.66
CA ASP A 15 -1.83 7.88 7.08
C ASP A 15 -0.46 8.24 6.46
N GLN A 16 -0.34 9.43 5.88
CA GLN A 16 0.89 9.88 5.22
C GLN A 16 2.12 9.90 6.13
N ASN A 17 1.94 9.98 7.47
CA ASN A 17 3.05 10.02 8.42
C ASN A 17 3.87 8.72 8.47
N MET A 18 3.32 7.62 7.95
CA MET A 18 4.09 6.37 7.85
C MET A 18 5.34 6.50 6.96
N TRP A 19 5.42 7.53 6.13
CA TRP A 19 6.55 7.79 5.23
C TRP A 19 7.62 8.73 5.82
N ARG A 20 7.45 9.23 7.06
CA ARG A 20 8.31 10.23 7.70
C ARG A 20 9.80 9.82 7.81
N HIS A 21 10.08 8.52 7.85
CA HIS A 21 11.46 8.01 7.91
C HIS A 21 12.08 7.75 6.52
N VAL A 22 11.28 7.76 5.46
CA VAL A 22 11.72 7.54 4.08
C VAL A 22 11.82 8.84 3.29
N VAL A 23 10.80 9.68 3.38
CA VAL A 23 10.65 10.93 2.60
C VAL A 23 11.86 11.89 2.75
N PRO A 24 12.44 12.11 3.93
CA PRO A 24 13.57 13.05 4.07
C PRO A 24 14.77 12.74 3.18
N PHE A 25 14.95 11.47 2.81
CA PHE A 25 16.06 11.06 1.94
C PHE A 25 15.86 11.44 0.47
N PHE A 26 14.66 11.84 0.06
CA PHE A 26 14.31 12.19 -1.32
C PHE A 26 13.91 13.66 -1.48
N ALA A 27 13.66 14.37 -0.38
CA ALA A 27 13.09 15.72 -0.39
C ALA A 27 13.96 16.79 -1.06
N ASP A 28 15.28 16.61 -1.09
CA ASP A 28 16.20 17.55 -1.74
C ASP A 28 16.27 17.36 -3.27
N GLU A 29 15.90 16.17 -3.77
CA GLU A 29 16.05 15.79 -5.18
C GLU A 29 14.72 15.76 -5.93
N TYR A 30 13.62 15.48 -5.23
CA TYR A 30 12.29 15.26 -5.81
C TYR A 30 11.23 16.24 -5.28
N ARG A 31 10.21 16.51 -6.10
CA ARG A 31 8.98 17.16 -5.61
C ARG A 31 8.13 16.15 -4.87
N ILE A 32 8.21 16.14 -3.55
CA ILE A 32 7.45 15.19 -2.71
C ILE A 32 5.97 15.54 -2.71
N VAL A 33 5.13 14.53 -2.92
CA VAL A 33 3.68 14.59 -2.76
C VAL A 33 3.26 13.54 -1.74
N LEU A 34 2.71 13.99 -0.63
CA LEU A 34 2.12 13.17 0.43
C LEU A 34 0.64 13.46 0.49
N PHE A 35 -0.17 12.45 0.68
CA PHE A 35 -1.62 12.60 0.85
C PHE A 35 -2.19 11.47 1.68
N ASP A 36 -3.33 11.72 2.30
CA ASP A 36 -4.13 10.72 2.97
C ASP A 36 -5.22 10.20 2.02
N LEU A 37 -5.37 8.89 1.93
CA LEU A 37 -6.49 8.28 1.22
C LEU A 37 -7.81 8.79 1.83
N VAL A 38 -8.83 9.03 1.00
CA VAL A 38 -10.12 9.53 1.49
C VAL A 38 -10.69 8.57 2.54
N GLY A 39 -10.96 9.12 3.73
CA GLY A 39 -11.40 8.37 4.91
C GLY A 39 -10.28 7.95 5.86
N ALA A 40 -9.03 8.31 5.58
CA ALA A 40 -7.89 8.09 6.46
C ALA A 40 -7.25 9.44 6.86
N GLY A 41 -6.45 9.41 7.93
CA GLY A 41 -5.66 10.55 8.39
C GLY A 41 -6.47 11.83 8.56
N ASP A 42 -5.95 12.91 8.00
CA ASP A 42 -6.58 14.24 8.02
C ASP A 42 -7.39 14.54 6.73
N SER A 43 -7.68 13.52 5.91
CA SER A 43 -8.55 13.68 4.73
C SER A 43 -9.97 14.10 5.12
N ASP A 44 -10.72 14.69 4.18
CA ASP A 44 -12.14 14.98 4.40
C ASP A 44 -12.95 13.67 4.45
N HIS A 45 -13.23 13.18 5.65
CA HIS A 45 -14.06 11.99 5.85
C HIS A 45 -15.50 12.18 5.34
N GLY A 46 -15.99 13.43 5.23
CA GLY A 46 -17.29 13.76 4.65
C GLY A 46 -17.37 13.53 3.14
N ALA A 47 -16.23 13.50 2.46
CA ALA A 47 -16.13 13.18 1.04
C ALA A 47 -16.20 11.67 0.75
N TYR A 48 -16.16 10.80 1.79
CA TYR A 48 -16.20 9.36 1.61
C TYR A 48 -17.53 8.88 1.05
N SER A 49 -17.49 8.21 -0.10
CA SER A 49 -18.65 7.62 -0.75
C SER A 49 -18.48 6.12 -0.91
N ARG A 50 -19.33 5.31 -0.26
CA ARG A 50 -19.31 3.84 -0.41
C ARG A 50 -19.47 3.40 -1.86
N ALA A 51 -20.17 4.16 -2.69
CA ALA A 51 -20.36 3.86 -4.10
C ALA A 51 -19.08 4.12 -4.91
N LYS A 52 -18.40 5.25 -4.70
CA LYS A 52 -17.10 5.57 -5.35
C LYS A 52 -16.04 4.57 -4.93
N TYR A 53 -15.95 4.27 -3.64
CA TYR A 53 -14.92 3.39 -3.07
C TYR A 53 -15.38 1.92 -2.91
N ALA A 54 -16.31 1.46 -3.75
CA ALA A 54 -16.73 0.05 -3.79
C ALA A 54 -15.65 -0.89 -4.35
N SER A 55 -14.58 -0.34 -4.92
CA SER A 55 -13.38 -1.05 -5.38
C SER A 55 -12.17 -0.15 -5.25
N LEU A 56 -10.96 -0.71 -5.42
CA LEU A 56 -9.71 0.07 -5.40
C LEU A 56 -9.61 1.08 -6.55
N ARG A 57 -10.42 0.94 -7.60
CA ARG A 57 -10.47 1.92 -8.71
C ARG A 57 -10.88 3.32 -8.25
N GLY A 58 -11.81 3.45 -7.29
CA GLY A 58 -12.18 4.77 -6.76
C GLY A 58 -11.01 5.51 -6.09
N TYR A 59 -10.09 4.77 -5.47
CA TYR A 59 -8.86 5.34 -4.91
C TYR A 59 -7.80 5.63 -6.01
N ALA A 60 -7.76 4.80 -7.07
CA ALA A 60 -6.90 5.07 -8.22
C ALA A 60 -7.36 6.34 -8.97
N ASP A 61 -8.66 6.57 -9.07
CA ASP A 61 -9.23 7.81 -9.62
C ASP A 61 -8.78 9.03 -8.80
N ASP A 62 -8.75 8.94 -7.46
CA ASP A 62 -8.25 10.03 -6.59
C ASP A 62 -6.76 10.31 -6.84
N VAL A 63 -5.93 9.28 -7.02
CA VAL A 63 -4.51 9.47 -7.39
C VAL A 63 -4.39 10.24 -8.71
N LEU A 64 -5.19 9.87 -9.72
CA LEU A 64 -5.20 10.56 -11.00
C LEU A 64 -5.78 11.98 -10.90
N GLU A 65 -6.78 12.22 -10.05
CA GLU A 65 -7.31 13.54 -9.75
C GLU A 65 -6.23 14.43 -9.12
N ILE A 66 -5.50 13.94 -8.10
CA ILE A 66 -4.36 14.66 -7.49
C ILE A 66 -3.30 14.99 -8.56
N CYS A 67 -2.97 14.05 -9.42
CA CYS A 67 -2.01 14.30 -10.49
C CYS A 67 -2.47 15.41 -11.45
N ARG A 68 -3.76 15.44 -11.80
CA ARG A 68 -4.33 16.49 -12.68
C ARG A 68 -4.36 17.84 -11.99
N GLU A 69 -4.84 17.92 -10.74
CA GLU A 69 -4.94 19.16 -9.97
C GLU A 69 -3.58 19.81 -9.69
N LEU A 70 -2.55 19.00 -9.44
CA LEU A 70 -1.20 19.46 -9.18
C LEU A 70 -0.33 19.55 -10.44
N GLU A 71 -0.90 19.27 -11.61
CA GLU A 71 -0.22 19.26 -12.92
C GLU A 71 1.06 18.38 -12.87
N LEU A 72 0.91 17.12 -12.37
CA LEU A 72 2.03 16.18 -12.25
C LEU A 72 2.09 15.26 -13.47
N ASP A 73 3.26 15.19 -14.09
CA ASP A 73 3.65 14.23 -15.10
C ASP A 73 4.98 13.56 -14.69
N ASP A 74 5.31 12.44 -15.33
CA ASP A 74 6.51 11.65 -15.00
C ASP A 74 6.61 11.26 -13.52
N VAL A 75 5.48 10.92 -12.91
CA VAL A 75 5.38 10.63 -11.48
C VAL A 75 6.09 9.32 -11.12
N ILE A 76 6.95 9.37 -10.10
CA ILE A 76 7.41 8.19 -9.38
C ILE A 76 6.38 7.92 -8.29
N PHE A 77 5.62 6.83 -8.41
CA PHE A 77 4.62 6.47 -7.42
C PHE A 77 5.16 5.39 -6.48
N VAL A 78 5.11 5.65 -5.18
CA VAL A 78 5.53 4.74 -4.12
C VAL A 78 4.29 4.35 -3.31
N GLY A 79 3.79 3.14 -3.50
CA GLY A 79 2.59 2.64 -2.83
C GLY A 79 2.91 1.51 -1.86
N HIS A 80 2.42 1.62 -0.63
CA HIS A 80 2.53 0.57 0.37
C HIS A 80 1.26 -0.27 0.43
N SER A 81 1.42 -1.59 0.44
CA SER A 81 0.33 -2.55 0.65
C SER A 81 -0.81 -2.36 -0.37
N VAL A 82 -2.04 -2.10 0.07
CA VAL A 82 -3.19 -1.81 -0.80
C VAL A 82 -2.90 -0.70 -1.80
N SER A 83 -2.11 0.33 -1.41
CA SER A 83 -1.75 1.42 -2.32
C SER A 83 -0.79 0.99 -3.43
N ALA A 84 -0.09 -0.11 -3.30
CA ALA A 84 0.64 -0.70 -4.42
C ALA A 84 -0.33 -1.07 -5.56
N MET A 85 -1.46 -1.69 -5.25
CA MET A 85 -2.49 -2.02 -6.25
C MET A 85 -3.24 -0.78 -6.73
N ILE A 86 -3.49 0.22 -5.88
CA ILE A 86 -4.05 1.51 -6.29
C ILE A 86 -3.14 2.16 -7.34
N GLY A 87 -1.82 2.17 -7.12
CA GLY A 87 -0.84 2.67 -8.08
C GLY A 87 -0.81 1.87 -9.39
N VAL A 88 -0.91 0.55 -9.32
CA VAL A 88 -1.05 -0.32 -10.51
C VAL A 88 -2.27 0.07 -11.33
N LEU A 89 -3.44 0.20 -10.70
CA LEU A 89 -4.69 0.57 -11.37
C LEU A 89 -4.60 1.96 -12.01
N ALA A 90 -4.04 2.94 -11.31
CA ALA A 90 -3.83 4.29 -11.84
C ALA A 90 -2.87 4.29 -13.04
N ALA A 91 -1.78 3.51 -12.97
CA ALA A 91 -0.80 3.41 -14.05
C ALA A 91 -1.33 2.63 -15.27
N VAL A 92 -2.23 1.68 -15.09
CA VAL A 92 -2.92 1.01 -16.20
C VAL A 92 -3.86 1.97 -16.91
N GLU A 93 -4.57 2.83 -16.16
CA GLU A 93 -5.51 3.82 -16.71
C GLU A 93 -4.80 4.96 -17.45
N GLU A 94 -3.77 5.58 -16.84
CA GLU A 94 -2.98 6.67 -17.43
C GLU A 94 -1.47 6.36 -17.43
N PRO A 95 -1.00 5.40 -18.26
CA PRO A 95 0.38 4.91 -18.16
C PRO A 95 1.45 5.98 -18.45
N LYS A 96 1.12 6.99 -19.25
CA LYS A 96 2.05 8.08 -19.58
C LYS A 96 2.30 9.06 -18.43
N ARG A 97 1.48 9.03 -17.41
CA ARG A 97 1.59 9.89 -16.24
C ARG A 97 2.66 9.42 -15.27
N PHE A 98 2.96 8.13 -15.28
CA PHE A 98 3.88 7.52 -14.33
C PHE A 98 5.20 7.13 -14.99
N ALA A 99 6.31 7.65 -14.45
CA ALA A 99 7.66 7.26 -14.87
C ALA A 99 8.07 5.91 -14.27
N LYS A 100 7.72 5.68 -13.00
CA LYS A 100 8.08 4.47 -12.24
C LYS A 100 7.03 4.14 -11.18
N LEU A 101 6.90 2.85 -10.86
CA LEU A 101 6.12 2.34 -9.73
C LEU A 101 7.06 1.66 -8.73
N VAL A 102 6.92 1.99 -7.46
CA VAL A 102 7.54 1.26 -6.33
C VAL A 102 6.42 0.64 -5.51
N LEU A 103 6.35 -0.67 -5.52
CA LEU A 103 5.30 -1.48 -4.92
C LEU A 103 5.86 -2.13 -3.64
N VAL A 104 5.55 -1.54 -2.48
CA VAL A 104 6.08 -1.98 -1.17
C VAL A 104 5.08 -2.94 -0.52
N GLY A 105 5.45 -4.21 -0.35
CA GLY A 105 4.56 -5.25 0.18
C GLY A 105 3.27 -5.42 -0.62
N PRO A 106 3.32 -5.53 -1.97
CA PRO A 106 2.13 -5.57 -2.79
C PRO A 106 1.36 -6.88 -2.62
N SER A 107 0.03 -6.84 -2.64
CA SER A 107 -0.80 -8.04 -2.82
C SER A 107 -1.94 -7.77 -3.79
N PRO A 108 -1.99 -8.44 -4.96
CA PRO A 108 -3.08 -8.30 -5.91
C PRO A 108 -4.33 -9.07 -5.48
N ARG A 109 -4.18 -10.06 -4.59
CA ARG A 109 -5.25 -10.86 -4.00
C ARG A 109 -4.73 -11.54 -2.73
N TYR A 110 -5.48 -11.45 -1.65
CA TYR A 110 -5.11 -12.05 -0.36
C TYR A 110 -5.53 -13.52 -0.24
N ILE A 111 -6.59 -13.92 -0.96
CA ILE A 111 -7.18 -15.26 -0.87
C ILE A 111 -6.45 -16.24 -1.80
N ASN A 112 -6.05 -17.38 -1.28
CA ASN A 112 -5.52 -18.51 -2.05
C ASN A 112 -6.58 -19.01 -3.05
N GLU A 113 -6.17 -19.29 -4.30
CA GLU A 113 -7.08 -19.80 -5.33
C GLU A 113 -6.35 -20.65 -6.37
N GLY A 114 -6.67 -21.93 -6.46
CA GLY A 114 -5.95 -22.87 -7.32
C GLY A 114 -4.46 -22.93 -6.92
N ASP A 115 -3.59 -22.66 -7.87
CA ASP A 115 -2.14 -22.62 -7.63
C ASP A 115 -1.63 -21.24 -7.15
N TYR A 116 -2.51 -20.25 -7.03
CA TYR A 116 -2.15 -18.93 -6.54
C TYR A 116 -2.14 -18.92 -5.01
N VAL A 117 -1.01 -18.48 -4.45
CA VAL A 117 -0.84 -18.28 -3.00
C VAL A 117 -1.02 -16.81 -2.68
N GLY A 118 -2.13 -16.45 -2.02
CA GLY A 118 -2.39 -15.09 -1.53
C GLY A 118 -2.01 -14.90 -0.05
N GLY A 119 -1.81 -16.02 0.66
CA GLY A 119 -1.44 -16.06 2.07
C GLY A 119 -2.58 -16.48 3.00
N PHE A 120 -3.83 -16.34 2.58
CA PHE A 120 -5.01 -16.63 3.41
C PHE A 120 -5.98 -17.57 2.69
N THR A 121 -6.69 -18.39 3.45
CA THR A 121 -7.89 -19.04 2.94
C THR A 121 -9.04 -18.03 2.87
N ARG A 122 -10.13 -18.42 2.20
CA ARG A 122 -11.34 -17.58 2.19
C ARG A 122 -11.91 -17.45 3.61
N GLU A 123 -11.91 -18.53 4.34
CA GLU A 123 -12.38 -18.62 5.73
C GLU A 123 -11.56 -17.67 6.63
N ASP A 124 -10.23 -17.63 6.50
CA ASP A 124 -9.37 -16.69 7.27
C ASP A 124 -9.77 -15.23 7.02
N ILE A 125 -10.04 -14.87 5.77
CA ILE A 125 -10.45 -13.51 5.41
C ILE A 125 -11.86 -13.20 5.94
N GLU A 126 -12.78 -14.14 5.88
CA GLU A 126 -14.14 -13.99 6.43
C GLU A 126 -14.09 -13.78 7.95
N GLU A 127 -13.30 -14.57 8.68
CA GLU A 127 -13.08 -14.42 10.12
C GLU A 127 -12.39 -13.09 10.47
N LEU A 128 -11.38 -12.69 9.70
CA LEU A 128 -10.71 -11.40 9.87
C LEU A 128 -11.70 -10.24 9.73
N LEU A 129 -12.52 -10.26 8.69
CA LEU A 129 -13.52 -9.22 8.44
C LEU A 129 -14.62 -9.22 9.51
N GLU A 130 -15.11 -10.37 9.95
CA GLU A 130 -16.09 -10.47 11.03
C GLU A 130 -15.53 -9.93 12.35
N SER A 131 -14.30 -10.29 12.71
CA SER A 131 -13.62 -9.79 13.90
C SER A 131 -13.47 -8.26 13.85
N LEU A 132 -13.04 -7.73 12.71
CA LEU A 132 -12.90 -6.28 12.48
C LEU A 132 -14.26 -5.56 12.53
N GLU A 133 -15.31 -6.16 11.96
CA GLU A 133 -16.67 -5.60 12.00
C GLU A 133 -17.27 -5.61 13.40
N SER A 134 -17.01 -6.63 14.18
CA SER A 134 -17.57 -6.77 15.54
C SER A 134 -16.90 -5.84 16.56
N ASN A 135 -15.57 -5.71 16.50
CA ASN A 135 -14.79 -4.89 17.44
C ASN A 135 -13.54 -4.30 16.76
N TYR A 136 -13.72 -3.21 16.02
CA TYR A 136 -12.64 -2.57 15.29
C TYR A 136 -11.44 -2.17 16.15
N LEU A 137 -11.67 -1.59 17.33
CA LEU A 137 -10.59 -1.15 18.23
C LEU A 137 -9.83 -2.35 18.82
N GLY A 138 -10.55 -3.40 19.22
CA GLY A 138 -9.92 -4.63 19.73
C GLY A 138 -9.13 -5.34 18.63
N TRP A 139 -9.67 -5.40 17.42
CA TRP A 139 -8.98 -5.93 16.25
C TRP A 139 -7.70 -5.13 15.95
N SER A 140 -7.78 -3.80 15.95
CA SER A 140 -6.62 -2.92 15.70
C SER A 140 -5.50 -3.15 16.71
N ALA A 141 -5.84 -3.25 17.98
CA ALA A 141 -4.87 -3.52 19.07
C ALA A 141 -4.20 -4.89 18.94
N ALA A 142 -4.94 -5.90 18.45
CA ALA A 142 -4.41 -7.25 18.26
C ALA A 142 -3.57 -7.38 16.97
N MET A 143 -4.01 -6.74 15.88
CA MET A 143 -3.40 -6.95 14.57
C MET A 143 -2.24 -6.00 14.26
N ALA A 144 -2.23 -4.78 14.77
CA ALA A 144 -1.15 -3.84 14.50
C ALA A 144 0.24 -4.38 14.90
N PRO A 145 0.43 -5.01 16.06
CA PRO A 145 1.70 -5.65 16.42
C PRO A 145 2.12 -6.77 15.45
N VAL A 146 1.15 -7.55 14.95
CA VAL A 146 1.41 -8.64 13.99
C VAL A 146 1.82 -8.08 12.64
N ILE A 147 1.16 -7.01 12.18
CA ILE A 147 1.41 -6.36 10.90
C ILE A 147 2.80 -5.69 10.88
N VAL A 148 3.16 -4.97 11.93
CA VAL A 148 4.50 -4.36 12.05
C VAL A 148 5.60 -5.41 12.18
N GLY A 149 5.28 -6.55 12.80
CA GLY A 149 6.20 -7.60 13.17
C GLY A 149 6.35 -7.71 14.69
N VAL A 150 6.15 -8.91 15.22
CA VAL A 150 6.11 -9.16 16.68
C VAL A 150 7.44 -8.84 17.37
N GLU A 151 8.55 -8.93 16.67
CA GLU A 151 9.90 -8.62 17.16
C GLU A 151 10.26 -7.12 17.09
N GLN A 152 9.41 -6.30 16.48
CA GLN A 152 9.65 -4.86 16.35
C GLN A 152 9.46 -4.13 17.71
N PRO A 153 10.07 -2.94 17.90
CA PRO A 153 9.89 -2.12 19.08
C PRO A 153 8.44 -1.81 19.39
N ASP A 154 8.10 -1.75 20.69
CA ASP A 154 6.72 -1.49 21.12
C ASP A 154 6.21 -0.13 20.65
N GLU A 155 7.09 0.87 20.49
CA GLU A 155 6.76 2.19 19.97
C GLU A 155 6.16 2.12 18.56
N LEU A 156 6.68 1.25 17.68
CA LEU A 156 6.13 1.07 16.33
C LEU A 156 4.78 0.35 16.36
N LYS A 157 4.63 -0.62 17.26
CA LYS A 157 3.36 -1.34 17.47
C LYS A 157 2.26 -0.41 17.97
N GLU A 158 2.59 0.43 18.95
CA GLU A 158 1.67 1.43 19.51
C GLU A 158 1.32 2.48 18.45
N GLU A 159 2.28 2.93 17.67
CA GLU A 159 2.06 3.90 16.60
C GLU A 159 1.07 3.37 15.57
N LEU A 160 1.27 2.14 15.05
CA LEU A 160 0.35 1.55 14.09
C LEU A 160 -1.04 1.32 14.70
N THR A 161 -1.10 0.87 15.95
CA THR A 161 -2.36 0.74 16.69
C THR A 161 -3.10 2.07 16.77
N ASN A 162 -2.40 3.14 17.13
CA ASN A 162 -2.97 4.49 17.22
C ASN A 162 -3.43 5.00 15.85
N SER A 163 -2.70 4.69 14.79
CA SER A 163 -3.09 5.05 13.42
C SER A 163 -4.40 4.38 13.03
N PHE A 164 -4.53 3.07 13.25
CA PHE A 164 -5.79 2.34 13.01
C PHE A 164 -6.95 2.95 13.82
N CYS A 165 -6.73 3.22 15.12
CA CYS A 165 -7.78 3.73 16.00
C CYS A 165 -8.27 5.15 15.65
N ARG A 166 -7.52 5.93 14.85
CA ARG A 166 -7.95 7.26 14.38
C ARG A 166 -8.89 7.21 13.18
N THR A 167 -8.91 6.10 12.43
CA THR A 167 -9.79 5.96 11.28
C THR A 167 -11.24 5.78 11.72
N ASP A 168 -12.20 6.40 11.00
CA ASP A 168 -13.63 6.17 11.25
C ASP A 168 -13.94 4.67 11.09
N PRO A 169 -14.53 4.01 12.10
CA PRO A 169 -14.76 2.56 12.05
C PRO A 169 -15.66 2.12 10.90
N GLY A 170 -16.62 2.95 10.47
CA GLY A 170 -17.54 2.64 9.36
C GLY A 170 -16.82 2.67 8.01
N ILE A 171 -15.88 3.60 7.84
CA ILE A 171 -15.02 3.69 6.66
C ILE A 171 -14.01 2.55 6.68
N ALA A 172 -13.32 2.33 7.81
CA ALA A 172 -12.33 1.27 7.96
C ALA A 172 -12.90 -0.12 7.63
N LYS A 173 -14.09 -0.44 8.14
CA LYS A 173 -14.80 -1.69 7.84
C LYS A 173 -15.10 -1.88 6.35
N HIS A 174 -15.55 -0.81 5.68
CA HIS A 174 -15.82 -0.87 4.25
C HIS A 174 -14.51 -1.00 3.45
N PHE A 175 -13.50 -0.23 3.77
CA PHE A 175 -12.20 -0.29 3.09
C PHE A 175 -11.49 -1.63 3.31
N ALA A 176 -11.59 -2.22 4.51
CA ALA A 176 -11.09 -3.57 4.76
C ALA A 176 -11.72 -4.61 3.83
N ARG A 177 -13.05 -4.59 3.69
CA ARG A 177 -13.75 -5.49 2.75
C ARG A 177 -13.29 -5.30 1.31
N VAL A 178 -13.18 -4.04 0.87
CA VAL A 178 -12.70 -3.70 -0.48
C VAL A 178 -11.27 -4.18 -0.69
N THR A 179 -10.40 -4.02 0.30
CA THR A 179 -8.99 -4.43 0.25
C THR A 179 -8.86 -5.96 0.24
N PHE A 180 -9.34 -6.63 1.27
CA PHE A 180 -9.09 -8.07 1.47
C PHE A 180 -9.88 -8.98 0.53
N LEU A 181 -10.97 -8.49 -0.08
CA LEU A 181 -11.74 -9.21 -1.09
C LEU A 181 -11.38 -8.81 -2.54
N SER A 182 -10.44 -7.88 -2.73
CA SER A 182 -10.01 -7.46 -4.07
C SER A 182 -9.33 -8.59 -4.83
N ASP A 183 -9.42 -8.51 -6.16
CA ASP A 183 -8.65 -9.34 -7.09
C ASP A 183 -8.18 -8.48 -8.26
N ASN A 184 -6.93 -8.07 -8.21
CA ASN A 184 -6.28 -7.22 -9.21
C ASN A 184 -5.21 -7.99 -10.00
N ARG A 185 -5.22 -9.33 -9.97
CA ARG A 185 -4.24 -10.17 -10.67
C ARG A 185 -4.25 -9.95 -12.18
N ALA A 186 -5.42 -9.73 -12.75
CA ALA A 186 -5.57 -9.49 -14.18
C ALA A 186 -4.96 -8.16 -14.62
N ASP A 187 -4.99 -7.14 -13.76
CA ASP A 187 -4.48 -5.79 -14.07
C ASP A 187 -2.94 -5.76 -14.18
N LEU A 188 -2.23 -6.70 -13.52
CA LEU A 188 -0.77 -6.72 -13.49
C LEU A 188 -0.13 -6.87 -14.88
N ALA A 189 -0.75 -7.64 -15.77
CA ALA A 189 -0.25 -7.87 -17.13
C ALA A 189 -0.32 -6.64 -18.03
N ASP A 190 -1.18 -5.67 -17.68
CA ASP A 190 -1.39 -4.44 -18.43
C ASP A 190 -0.44 -3.31 -17.98
N VAL A 191 0.36 -3.52 -16.93
CA VAL A 191 1.36 -2.56 -16.47
C VAL A 191 2.51 -2.48 -17.46
N VAL A 192 2.69 -1.32 -18.06
CA VAL A 192 3.81 -1.00 -18.97
C VAL A 192 4.85 -0.07 -18.32
N THR A 193 4.50 0.54 -17.20
CA THR A 193 5.38 1.40 -16.41
C THR A 193 6.45 0.56 -15.71
N PRO A 194 7.74 0.94 -15.76
CA PRO A 194 8.80 0.28 -14.99
C PRO A 194 8.41 0.16 -13.51
N ALA A 195 8.54 -1.02 -12.94
CA ALA A 195 8.09 -1.29 -11.59
C ALA A 195 9.16 -2.01 -10.74
N LEU A 196 9.27 -1.60 -9.48
CA LEU A 196 10.03 -2.27 -8.44
C LEU A 196 9.06 -2.92 -7.44
N VAL A 197 9.24 -4.18 -7.16
CA VAL A 197 8.56 -4.91 -6.08
C VAL A 197 9.51 -5.00 -4.90
N LEU A 198 9.13 -4.43 -3.76
CA LEU A 198 9.83 -4.58 -2.49
C LEU A 198 9.10 -5.60 -1.62
N GLN A 199 9.75 -6.71 -1.34
CA GLN A 199 9.20 -7.82 -0.57
C GLN A 199 9.98 -8.01 0.72
N CYS A 200 9.31 -7.96 1.87
CA CYS A 200 9.93 -8.32 3.14
C CYS A 200 10.16 -9.84 3.22
N SER A 201 11.25 -10.24 3.87
CA SER A 201 11.61 -11.66 4.04
C SER A 201 10.62 -12.43 4.91
N ASP A 202 9.96 -11.74 5.85
CA ASP A 202 8.94 -12.31 6.73
C ASP A 202 7.76 -11.35 6.83
N ASP A 203 6.78 -11.53 5.92
CA ASP A 203 5.57 -10.72 5.83
C ASP A 203 4.34 -11.63 5.89
N VAL A 204 3.62 -11.57 7.01
CA VAL A 204 2.43 -12.40 7.26
C VAL A 204 1.20 -11.93 6.47
N ILE A 205 1.23 -10.71 5.91
CA ILE A 205 0.12 -10.13 5.14
C ILE A 205 0.29 -10.39 3.64
N ALA A 206 1.52 -10.25 3.13
CA ALA A 206 1.88 -10.51 1.73
C ALA A 206 3.13 -11.41 1.71
N PRO A 207 2.97 -12.74 1.79
CA PRO A 207 4.10 -13.68 1.78
C PRO A 207 4.97 -13.58 0.52
N ASP A 208 6.22 -14.05 0.59
CA ASP A 208 7.20 -13.98 -0.51
C ASP A 208 6.65 -14.48 -1.86
N ALA A 209 5.83 -15.54 -1.85
CA ALA A 209 5.18 -16.06 -3.05
C ALA A 209 4.29 -15.03 -3.76
N VAL A 210 3.72 -14.06 -3.01
CA VAL A 210 2.89 -12.99 -3.57
C VAL A 210 3.76 -11.96 -4.30
N GLY A 211 4.86 -11.53 -3.69
CA GLY A 211 5.83 -10.63 -4.35
C GLY A 211 6.43 -11.26 -5.60
N GLU A 212 6.80 -12.54 -5.55
CA GLU A 212 7.22 -13.29 -6.73
C GLU A 212 6.15 -13.36 -7.82
N TYR A 213 4.89 -13.55 -7.43
CA TYR A 213 3.78 -13.57 -8.38
C TYR A 213 3.64 -12.21 -9.07
N VAL A 214 3.62 -11.11 -8.32
CA VAL A 214 3.54 -9.74 -8.86
C VAL A 214 4.69 -9.49 -9.83
N HIS A 215 5.92 -9.83 -9.44
CA HIS A 215 7.10 -9.69 -10.29
C HIS A 215 6.99 -10.49 -11.59
N ARG A 216 6.50 -11.72 -11.56
CA ARG A 216 6.31 -12.53 -12.77
C ARG A 216 5.24 -11.99 -13.71
N GLN A 217 4.19 -11.35 -13.17
CA GLN A 217 3.08 -10.82 -13.97
C GLN A 217 3.38 -9.45 -14.58
N ILE A 218 4.14 -8.59 -13.89
CA ILE A 218 4.56 -7.28 -14.42
C ILE A 218 5.83 -7.45 -15.23
N ARG A 219 5.70 -7.36 -16.55
CA ARG A 219 6.83 -7.56 -17.47
C ARG A 219 7.94 -6.53 -17.22
N GLY A 220 9.15 -7.02 -16.97
CA GLY A 220 10.33 -6.18 -16.81
C GLY A 220 10.40 -5.46 -15.46
N SER A 221 9.58 -5.83 -14.49
CA SER A 221 9.74 -5.36 -13.12
C SER A 221 11.04 -5.89 -12.50
N GLU A 222 11.47 -5.23 -11.43
CA GLU A 222 12.53 -5.70 -10.54
C GLU A 222 11.93 -6.21 -9.24
N LEU A 223 12.55 -7.23 -8.63
CA LEU A 223 12.16 -7.74 -7.31
C LEU A 223 13.35 -7.62 -6.37
N VAL A 224 13.17 -6.88 -5.28
CA VAL A 224 14.12 -6.81 -4.18
C VAL A 224 13.52 -7.46 -2.95
N ARG A 225 14.15 -8.51 -2.45
CA ARG A 225 13.84 -9.09 -1.14
C ARG A 225 14.64 -8.37 -0.08
N MET A 226 13.92 -7.78 0.85
CA MET A 226 14.48 -7.03 1.97
C MET A 226 14.70 -7.96 3.16
N ASP A 227 15.78 -7.78 3.88
CA ASP A 227 16.01 -8.46 5.16
C ASP A 227 15.26 -7.74 6.29
N ALA A 228 13.96 -7.56 6.06
CA ALA A 228 13.03 -6.86 6.93
C ALA A 228 11.89 -7.79 7.32
N THR A 229 11.48 -7.72 8.58
CA THR A 229 10.33 -8.45 9.11
C THR A 229 9.12 -7.54 9.27
N GLY A 230 7.94 -8.11 9.09
CA GLY A 230 6.66 -7.39 9.13
C GLY A 230 6.30 -6.76 7.78
N HIS A 231 5.09 -6.21 7.74
CA HIS A 231 4.47 -5.69 6.51
C HIS A 231 4.80 -4.21 6.22
N CYS A 232 5.44 -3.51 7.17
CA CYS A 232 5.69 -2.07 7.09
C CYS A 232 7.20 -1.72 7.08
N PRO A 233 7.97 -2.11 6.03
CA PRO A 233 9.41 -1.89 6.00
C PRO A 233 9.80 -0.40 5.99
N ASN A 234 8.93 0.47 5.51
CA ASN A 234 9.07 1.92 5.59
C ASN A 234 9.12 2.45 7.03
N LEU A 235 8.62 1.69 7.99
CA LEU A 235 8.70 1.98 9.44
C LEU A 235 9.80 1.17 10.12
N SER A 236 9.87 -0.14 9.86
CA SER A 236 10.76 -1.07 10.55
C SER A 236 12.18 -1.15 9.98
N ALA A 237 12.34 -0.87 8.67
CA ALA A 237 13.61 -0.92 7.94
C ALA A 237 13.74 0.24 6.93
N PRO A 238 13.62 1.51 7.37
CA PRO A 238 13.54 2.65 6.45
C PRO A 238 14.82 2.84 5.62
N GLU A 239 16.00 2.58 6.19
CA GLU A 239 17.27 2.73 5.47
C GLU A 239 17.39 1.73 4.33
N GLU A 240 16.99 0.47 4.55
CA GLU A 240 16.99 -0.56 3.51
C GLU A 240 15.92 -0.24 2.43
N THR A 241 14.75 0.23 2.85
CA THR A 241 13.69 0.69 1.94
C THR A 241 14.21 1.81 1.04
N VAL A 242 14.88 2.82 1.62
CA VAL A 242 15.49 3.93 0.87
C VAL A 242 16.56 3.42 -0.11
N ALA A 243 17.45 2.54 0.36
CA ALA A 243 18.52 1.99 -0.48
C ALA A 243 17.96 1.22 -1.69
N ALA A 244 16.94 0.40 -1.48
CA ALA A 244 16.28 -0.34 -2.54
C ALA A 244 15.58 0.59 -3.55
N ILE A 245 14.84 1.60 -3.07
CA ILE A 245 14.23 2.60 -3.95
C ILE A 245 15.29 3.34 -4.76
N ARG A 246 16.37 3.83 -4.12
CA ARG A 246 17.45 4.56 -4.81
C ARG A 246 18.14 3.73 -5.88
N SER A 247 18.30 2.43 -5.68
CA SER A 247 18.94 1.56 -6.67
C SER A 247 18.11 1.39 -7.94
N PHE A 248 16.81 1.59 -7.85
CA PHE A 248 15.88 1.51 -8.97
C PHE A 248 15.70 2.85 -9.69
N LEU A 249 15.87 4.00 -9.00
CA LEU A 249 15.69 5.33 -9.57
C LEU A 249 16.80 5.72 -10.53
#